data_b95b73e54ec3b8abfa1451c9ab575a2c
#
_entry.id   b95b73e54ec3b8abfa1451c9ab575a2c
#
_cell.length_a   1.000
_cell.length_b   1.000
_cell.length_c   1.000
_cell.angle_alpha   90.00
_cell.angle_beta   90.00
_cell.angle_gamma   90.00
#
_symmetry.space_group_name_H-M   'P 1'
#
loop_
_entity.id
_entity.type
_entity.pdbx_description
1 polymer ?
#
loop_
_entity_poly.entity_id
_entity_poly.type
_entity_poly.pdbx_seq_one_letter_code
_entity_poly.pdbx_strand_id
1 'polypeptide(L)'
;EPISDLMNRDYVTCLVNDDQEEVANQMKRYDLNAIAVLNNENRLIGIITVDDIVDVIEQEATEDMSKMAGVAPLENSYLETSVTKMALKCAPWLMVLLIFGTFSSMILNKFENALGALPILVPFVTVLMDTGGNAGGQTTTLIVRGLAVQEFTPKNYFKILWKEMRVAMLTGLMVCAFSCLWFLGEMYLNIINFDGAELSATGEALTGWSL
;
A
#
# COMPACT_ATOMS: atom_id res chain seq x y z
N GLU A 1 -27.62 18.21 -47.89
CA GLU A 1 -27.87 17.05 -47.00
C GLU A 1 -28.19 17.57 -45.61
N PRO A 2 -29.25 17.08 -44.97
CA PRO A 2 -29.56 17.48 -43.60
C PRO A 2 -28.47 16.96 -42.62
N ILE A 3 -28.18 17.73 -41.56
CA ILE A 3 -27.19 17.37 -40.56
C ILE A 3 -27.49 16.01 -39.89
N SER A 4 -28.78 15.63 -39.84
CA SER A 4 -29.23 14.31 -39.36
C SER A 4 -28.62 13.11 -40.09
N ASP A 5 -28.20 13.28 -41.34
CA ASP A 5 -27.62 12.21 -42.17
C ASP A 5 -26.11 12.05 -41.94
N LEU A 6 -25.45 13.09 -41.35
CA LEU A 6 -24.06 13.11 -41.02
C LEU A 6 -23.82 12.80 -39.52
N MET A 7 -24.87 12.78 -38.72
CA MET A 7 -24.78 12.61 -37.27
C MET A 7 -24.51 11.16 -36.89
N ASN A 8 -23.43 10.92 -36.16
CA ASN A 8 -23.26 9.65 -35.48
C ASN A 8 -24.21 9.60 -34.28
N ARG A 9 -25.03 8.57 -34.21
CA ARG A 9 -26.03 8.38 -33.12
C ARG A 9 -25.49 7.56 -31.97
N ASP A 10 -24.39 6.84 -32.15
CA ASP A 10 -23.64 6.14 -31.11
C ASP A 10 -22.55 7.05 -30.56
N TYR A 11 -22.94 7.95 -29.68
CA TYR A 11 -22.00 8.85 -29.00
C TYR A 11 -21.94 8.56 -27.50
N VAL A 12 -20.73 8.62 -26.94
CA VAL A 12 -20.50 8.50 -25.51
C VAL A 12 -20.61 9.89 -24.88
N THR A 13 -21.33 9.96 -23.77
CA THR A 13 -21.52 11.20 -23.01
C THR A 13 -21.30 10.97 -21.53
N CYS A 14 -21.00 12.01 -20.78
CA CYS A 14 -20.97 11.99 -19.34
C CYS A 14 -21.96 13.00 -18.76
N LEU A 15 -22.34 12.78 -17.51
CA LEU A 15 -23.18 13.74 -16.76
C LEU A 15 -22.29 14.70 -15.98
N VAL A 16 -22.81 15.89 -15.70
CA VAL A 16 -22.09 16.92 -14.92
C VAL A 16 -21.68 16.46 -13.51
N ASN A 17 -22.36 15.45 -12.96
CA ASN A 17 -22.10 14.91 -11.64
C ASN A 17 -21.30 13.59 -11.66
N ASP A 18 -20.89 13.12 -12.83
CA ASP A 18 -20.05 11.93 -12.93
C ASP A 18 -18.66 12.21 -12.34
N ASP A 19 -18.06 11.17 -11.78
CA ASP A 19 -16.71 11.24 -11.22
C ASP A 19 -15.69 11.50 -12.33
N GLN A 20 -14.74 12.42 -12.09
CA GLN A 20 -13.73 12.79 -13.08
C GLN A 20 -12.86 11.61 -13.50
N GLU A 21 -12.54 10.68 -12.56
CA GLU A 21 -11.78 9.48 -12.86
C GLU A 21 -12.57 8.55 -13.79
N GLU A 22 -13.88 8.40 -13.57
CA GLU A 22 -14.73 7.58 -14.43
C GLU A 22 -14.83 8.16 -15.85
N VAL A 23 -14.98 9.48 -15.96
CA VAL A 23 -14.99 10.18 -17.25
C VAL A 23 -13.66 10.01 -17.99
N ALA A 24 -12.52 10.17 -17.29
CA ALA A 24 -11.20 9.94 -17.86
C ALA A 24 -11.04 8.50 -18.38
N ASN A 25 -11.50 7.52 -17.60
CA ASN A 25 -11.49 6.12 -17.99
C ASN A 25 -12.40 5.81 -19.19
N GLN A 26 -13.56 6.47 -19.30
CA GLN A 26 -14.42 6.36 -20.47
C GLN A 26 -13.75 6.93 -21.73
N MET A 27 -13.16 8.13 -21.65
CA MET A 27 -12.44 8.73 -22.77
C MET A 27 -11.28 7.87 -23.25
N LYS A 28 -10.52 7.31 -22.32
CA LYS A 28 -9.42 6.37 -22.61
C LYS A 28 -9.92 5.07 -23.23
N ARG A 29 -11.06 4.54 -22.77
CA ARG A 29 -11.62 3.27 -23.23
C ARG A 29 -12.15 3.34 -24.66
N TYR A 30 -12.70 4.49 -25.03
CA TYR A 30 -13.31 4.73 -26.36
C TYR A 30 -12.42 5.55 -27.28
N ASP A 31 -11.17 5.84 -26.89
CA ASP A 31 -10.19 6.65 -27.64
C ASP A 31 -10.79 8.00 -28.11
N LEU A 32 -11.50 8.67 -27.20
CA LEU A 32 -12.19 9.93 -27.51
C LEU A 32 -11.26 11.12 -27.38
N ASN A 33 -11.28 12.03 -28.36
CA ASN A 33 -10.60 13.32 -28.28
C ASN A 33 -11.39 14.37 -27.49
N ALA A 34 -12.70 14.19 -27.37
CA ALA A 34 -13.60 15.00 -26.57
C ALA A 34 -14.84 14.20 -26.20
N ILE A 35 -15.44 14.51 -25.04
CA ILE A 35 -16.70 13.93 -24.58
C ILE A 35 -17.71 15.03 -24.29
N ALA A 36 -18.96 14.80 -24.66
CA ALA A 36 -20.05 15.74 -24.40
C ALA A 36 -20.55 15.60 -22.95
N VAL A 37 -20.69 16.74 -22.28
CA VAL A 37 -21.23 16.81 -20.91
C VAL A 37 -22.69 17.20 -20.95
N LEU A 38 -23.51 16.36 -20.33
CA LEU A 38 -24.98 16.58 -20.26
C LEU A 38 -25.39 16.92 -18.83
N ASN A 39 -26.50 17.68 -18.73
CA ASN A 39 -27.16 17.86 -17.45
C ASN A 39 -28.15 16.70 -17.19
N ASN A 40 -28.82 16.72 -16.02
CA ASN A 40 -29.83 15.72 -15.66
C ASN A 40 -31.06 15.72 -16.58
N GLU A 41 -31.23 16.75 -17.42
CA GLU A 41 -32.30 16.87 -18.40
C GLU A 41 -31.87 16.41 -19.82
N ASN A 42 -30.69 15.78 -19.95
CA ASN A 42 -30.05 15.37 -21.21
C ASN A 42 -29.79 16.54 -22.18
N ARG A 43 -29.51 17.74 -21.63
CA ARG A 43 -29.12 18.89 -22.46
C ARG A 43 -27.60 19.04 -22.42
N LEU A 44 -27.00 19.30 -23.56
CA LEU A 44 -25.61 19.59 -23.71
C LEU A 44 -25.23 20.86 -22.93
N ILE A 45 -24.30 20.77 -21.98
CA ILE A 45 -23.79 21.91 -21.21
C ILE A 45 -22.41 22.33 -21.74
N GLY A 46 -21.58 21.38 -22.13
CA GLY A 46 -20.23 21.63 -22.60
C GLY A 46 -19.57 20.38 -23.13
N ILE A 47 -18.28 20.48 -23.36
CA ILE A 47 -17.42 19.38 -23.76
C ILE A 47 -16.18 19.37 -22.85
N ILE A 48 -15.62 18.18 -22.62
CA ILE A 48 -14.32 17.98 -22.00
C ILE A 48 -13.39 17.45 -23.08
N THR A 49 -12.22 18.01 -23.21
CA THR A 49 -11.23 17.62 -24.22
C THR A 49 -10.15 16.74 -23.63
N VAL A 50 -9.41 16.01 -24.46
CA VAL A 50 -8.39 15.05 -24.03
C VAL A 50 -7.25 15.71 -23.24
N ASP A 51 -6.91 16.97 -23.53
CA ASP A 51 -5.93 17.74 -22.79
C ASP A 51 -6.33 17.95 -21.32
N ASP A 52 -7.58 18.31 -21.05
CA ASP A 52 -8.10 18.43 -19.68
C ASP A 52 -8.08 17.06 -18.96
N ILE A 53 -8.36 15.99 -19.69
CA ILE A 53 -8.37 14.62 -19.14
C ILE A 53 -6.95 14.12 -18.79
N VAL A 54 -5.93 14.53 -19.53
CA VAL A 54 -4.55 14.20 -19.20
C VAL A 54 -4.17 14.77 -17.82
N ASP A 55 -4.57 16.00 -17.52
CA ASP A 55 -4.34 16.63 -16.22
C ASP A 55 -5.08 15.89 -15.10
N VAL A 56 -6.31 15.44 -15.35
CA VAL A 56 -7.07 14.63 -14.39
C VAL A 56 -6.38 13.29 -14.12
N ILE A 57 -5.92 12.59 -15.15
CA ILE A 57 -5.20 11.31 -14.99
C ILE A 57 -3.93 11.49 -14.15
N GLU A 58 -3.19 12.57 -14.34
CA GLU A 58 -1.97 12.86 -13.56
C GLU A 58 -2.32 13.15 -12.09
N GLN A 59 -3.39 13.92 -11.84
CA GLN A 59 -3.87 14.20 -10.49
C GLN A 59 -4.31 12.93 -9.76
N GLU A 60 -5.12 12.08 -10.39
CA GLU A 60 -5.57 10.79 -9.81
C GLU A 60 -4.39 9.86 -9.53
N ALA A 61 -3.44 9.73 -10.46
CA ALA A 61 -2.24 8.93 -10.25
C ALA A 61 -1.41 9.44 -9.06
N THR A 62 -1.31 10.75 -8.87
CA THR A 62 -0.61 11.37 -7.74
C THR A 62 -1.36 11.13 -6.43
N GLU A 63 -2.69 11.22 -6.47
CA GLU A 63 -3.54 10.90 -5.31
C GLU A 63 -3.39 9.44 -4.90
N ASP A 64 -3.42 8.51 -5.83
CA ASP A 64 -3.23 7.09 -5.58
C ASP A 64 -1.87 6.77 -4.97
N MET A 65 -0.79 7.38 -5.47
CA MET A 65 0.54 7.26 -4.88
C MET A 65 0.56 7.76 -3.42
N SER A 66 -0.11 8.87 -3.14
CA SER A 66 -0.22 9.42 -1.79
C SER A 66 -1.01 8.50 -0.87
N LYS A 67 -2.12 7.95 -1.34
CA LYS A 67 -2.93 6.95 -0.60
C LYS A 67 -2.14 5.68 -0.29
N MET A 68 -1.31 5.19 -1.24
CA MET A 68 -0.42 4.03 -1.01
C MET A 68 0.58 4.29 0.12
N ALA A 69 1.08 5.52 0.23
CA ALA A 69 2.01 5.93 1.27
C ALA A 69 1.32 6.29 2.60
N GLY A 70 -0.01 6.28 2.66
CA GLY A 70 -0.76 6.72 3.84
C GLY A 70 -0.66 8.22 4.11
N VAL A 71 -0.41 9.01 3.08
CA VAL A 71 -0.30 10.48 3.14
C VAL A 71 -1.52 11.08 2.47
N ALA A 72 -2.12 12.10 3.06
CA ALA A 72 -3.18 12.85 2.39
C ALA A 72 -2.61 13.63 1.19
N PRO A 73 -3.29 13.65 0.02
CA PRO A 73 -2.79 14.30 -1.19
C PRO A 73 -2.45 15.78 -0.97
N LEU A 74 -1.38 16.24 -1.63
CA LEU A 74 -0.98 17.64 -1.62
C LEU A 74 -1.72 18.37 -2.75
N GLU A 75 -2.31 19.53 -2.43
CA GLU A 75 -3.00 20.39 -3.41
C GLU A 75 -2.03 21.27 -4.20
N ASN A 76 -0.86 21.55 -3.61
CA ASN A 76 0.17 22.42 -4.18
C ASN A 76 1.46 21.63 -4.38
N SER A 77 2.39 22.19 -5.15
CA SER A 77 3.74 21.67 -5.31
C SER A 77 4.42 21.44 -3.94
N TYR A 78 5.28 20.42 -3.88
CA TYR A 78 6.01 20.04 -2.67
C TYR A 78 6.76 21.22 -2.03
N LEU A 79 7.43 22.04 -2.85
CA LEU A 79 8.21 23.18 -2.37
C LEU A 79 7.35 24.36 -1.90
N GLU A 80 6.13 24.49 -2.39
CA GLU A 80 5.20 25.56 -2.01
C GLU A 80 4.38 25.21 -0.77
N THR A 81 4.31 23.94 -0.42
CA THR A 81 3.56 23.47 0.74
C THR A 81 4.34 23.77 2.02
N SER A 82 3.72 24.44 2.98
CA SER A 82 4.35 24.73 4.27
C SER A 82 4.63 23.45 5.06
N VAL A 83 5.72 23.44 5.83
CA VAL A 83 6.14 22.28 6.66
C VAL A 83 5.04 21.83 7.61
N THR A 84 4.32 22.75 8.22
CA THR A 84 3.21 22.43 9.14
C THR A 84 2.05 21.74 8.44
N LYS A 85 1.66 22.21 7.23
CA LYS A 85 0.61 21.60 6.43
C LYS A 85 1.01 20.16 6.01
N MET A 86 2.26 19.98 5.62
CA MET A 86 2.80 18.66 5.26
C MET A 86 2.82 17.71 6.46
N ALA A 87 3.27 18.15 7.63
CA ALA A 87 3.26 17.35 8.85
C ALA A 87 1.85 16.93 9.25
N LEU A 88 0.85 17.82 9.15
CA LEU A 88 -0.54 17.51 9.44
C LEU A 88 -1.15 16.51 8.45
N LYS A 89 -0.68 16.45 7.22
CA LYS A 89 -1.13 15.46 6.22
C LYS A 89 -0.51 14.07 6.43
N CYS A 90 0.70 14.00 7.00
CA CYS A 90 1.38 12.73 7.31
C CYS A 90 1.00 12.16 8.70
N ALA A 91 0.79 13.02 9.69
CA ALA A 91 0.62 12.62 11.08
C ALA A 91 -0.56 11.67 11.37
N PRO A 92 -1.76 11.84 10.78
CA PRO A 92 -2.91 11.00 11.10
C PRO A 92 -2.66 9.51 10.89
N TRP A 93 -2.04 9.15 9.79
CA TRP A 93 -1.71 7.76 9.50
C TRP A 93 -0.67 7.19 10.48
N LEU A 94 0.35 7.97 10.81
CA LEU A 94 1.37 7.57 11.79
C LEU A 94 0.76 7.38 13.20
N MET A 95 -0.22 8.20 13.59
CA MET A 95 -0.94 8.03 14.86
C MET A 95 -1.74 6.71 14.88
N VAL A 96 -2.40 6.36 13.79
CA VAL A 96 -3.09 5.07 13.65
C VAL A 96 -2.09 3.91 13.79
N LEU A 97 -0.96 3.98 13.11
CA LEU A 97 0.09 2.96 13.21
C LEU A 97 0.67 2.85 14.64
N LEU A 98 0.81 3.97 15.36
CA LEU A 98 1.25 3.98 16.75
C LEU A 98 0.27 3.23 17.66
N ILE A 99 -1.04 3.41 17.46
CA ILE A 99 -2.07 2.66 18.20
C ILE A 99 -1.94 1.16 17.93
N PHE A 100 -1.79 0.74 16.68
CA PHE A 100 -1.55 -0.67 16.34
C PHE A 100 -0.23 -1.19 16.92
N GLY A 101 0.82 -0.36 16.96
CA GLY A 101 2.10 -0.68 17.61
C GLY A 101 1.95 -0.98 19.11
N THR A 102 1.06 -0.26 19.82
CA THR A 102 0.80 -0.56 21.25
C THR A 102 0.15 -1.92 21.45
N PHE A 103 -0.76 -2.36 20.56
CA PHE A 103 -1.31 -3.71 20.61
C PHE A 103 -0.22 -4.78 20.42
N SER A 104 0.69 -4.57 19.48
CA SER A 104 1.84 -5.46 19.28
C SER A 104 2.72 -5.55 20.54
N SER A 105 3.00 -4.41 21.17
CA SER A 105 3.74 -4.34 22.45
C SER A 105 3.03 -5.11 23.57
N MET A 106 1.71 -4.99 23.69
CA MET A 106 0.93 -5.73 24.70
C MET A 106 1.01 -7.25 24.50
N ILE A 107 1.07 -7.72 23.24
CA ILE A 107 1.24 -9.14 22.94
C ILE A 107 2.66 -9.57 23.33
N LEU A 108 3.69 -8.82 22.96
CA LEU A 108 5.08 -9.13 23.31
C LEU A 108 5.29 -9.22 24.82
N ASN A 109 4.68 -8.32 25.60
CA ASN A 109 4.77 -8.35 27.07
C ASN A 109 4.21 -9.66 27.67
N LYS A 110 3.21 -10.30 27.03
CA LYS A 110 2.72 -11.61 27.49
C LYS A 110 3.76 -12.73 27.32
N PHE A 111 4.69 -12.55 26.39
CA PHE A 111 5.76 -13.51 26.12
C PHE A 111 7.10 -13.09 26.71
N GLU A 112 7.13 -12.06 27.59
CA GLU A 112 8.34 -11.53 28.19
C GLU A 112 9.17 -12.62 28.90
N ASN A 113 8.55 -13.52 29.65
CA ASN A 113 9.23 -14.62 30.32
C ASN A 113 9.88 -15.61 29.31
N ALA A 114 9.23 -15.88 28.19
CA ALA A 114 9.75 -16.75 27.15
C ALA A 114 10.92 -16.08 26.40
N LEU A 115 10.78 -14.79 26.09
CA LEU A 115 11.84 -14.00 25.45
C LEU A 115 13.04 -13.79 26.39
N GLY A 116 12.80 -13.61 27.69
CA GLY A 116 13.85 -13.51 28.71
C GLY A 116 14.59 -14.84 28.92
N ALA A 117 13.91 -15.97 28.80
CA ALA A 117 14.53 -17.29 28.85
C ALA A 117 15.40 -17.60 27.61
N LEU A 118 15.05 -17.00 26.46
CA LEU A 118 15.74 -17.19 25.19
C LEU A 118 16.00 -15.83 24.51
N PRO A 119 16.98 -15.03 25.02
CA PRO A 119 17.26 -13.68 24.48
C PRO A 119 17.60 -13.65 22.99
N ILE A 120 18.09 -14.78 22.46
CA ILE A 120 18.40 -14.95 21.04
C ILE A 120 17.17 -14.77 20.12
N LEU A 121 15.95 -14.91 20.65
CA LEU A 121 14.72 -14.72 19.88
C LEU A 121 14.39 -13.25 19.61
N VAL A 122 14.89 -12.32 20.40
CA VAL A 122 14.54 -10.88 20.30
C VAL A 122 14.91 -10.28 18.95
N PRO A 123 16.12 -10.48 18.39
CA PRO A 123 16.45 -10.02 17.04
C PRO A 123 15.53 -10.60 15.96
N PHE A 124 15.13 -11.87 16.08
CA PHE A 124 14.24 -12.51 15.11
C PHE A 124 12.84 -11.89 15.12
N VAL A 125 12.31 -11.52 16.28
CA VAL A 125 11.01 -10.80 16.37
C VAL A 125 11.09 -9.51 15.58
N THR A 126 12.16 -8.74 15.71
CA THR A 126 12.35 -7.47 14.98
C THR A 126 12.40 -7.71 13.47
N VAL A 127 13.18 -8.67 13.00
CA VAL A 127 13.29 -9.02 11.56
C VAL A 127 11.95 -9.48 11.00
N LEU A 128 11.20 -10.31 11.75
CA LEU A 128 9.88 -10.78 11.30
C LEU A 128 8.84 -9.66 11.23
N MET A 129 8.87 -8.72 12.19
CA MET A 129 7.98 -7.55 12.18
C MET A 129 8.27 -6.63 10.99
N ASP A 130 9.55 -6.37 10.71
CA ASP A 130 9.98 -5.56 9.55
C ASP A 130 9.58 -6.23 8.24
N THR A 131 9.88 -7.52 8.08
CA THR A 131 9.51 -8.31 6.90
C THR A 131 7.99 -8.32 6.69
N GLY A 132 7.21 -8.47 7.76
CA GLY A 132 5.74 -8.42 7.71
C GLY A 132 5.23 -7.05 7.27
N GLY A 133 5.81 -5.96 7.75
CA GLY A 133 5.51 -4.60 7.34
C GLY A 133 5.78 -4.36 5.86
N ASN A 134 6.94 -4.77 5.38
CA ASN A 134 7.33 -4.67 3.97
C ASN A 134 6.42 -5.50 3.05
N ALA A 135 6.07 -6.72 3.44
CA ALA A 135 5.12 -7.57 2.69
C ALA A 135 3.73 -6.93 2.62
N GLY A 136 3.25 -6.33 3.73
CA GLY A 136 1.99 -5.57 3.75
C GLY A 136 2.01 -4.38 2.81
N GLY A 137 3.10 -3.61 2.77
CA GLY A 137 3.29 -2.51 1.84
C GLY A 137 3.24 -2.94 0.37
N GLN A 138 3.90 -4.05 0.03
CA GLN A 138 3.87 -4.62 -1.33
C GLN A 138 2.45 -5.02 -1.74
N THR A 139 1.72 -5.71 -0.88
CA THR A 139 0.32 -6.11 -1.13
C THR A 139 -0.58 -4.87 -1.31
N THR A 140 -0.43 -3.86 -0.46
CA THR A 140 -1.19 -2.61 -0.56
C THR A 140 -0.96 -1.94 -1.91
N THR A 141 0.30 -1.81 -2.34
CA THR A 141 0.66 -1.22 -3.63
C THR A 141 0.01 -1.96 -4.81
N LEU A 142 0.04 -3.31 -4.79
CA LEU A 142 -0.56 -4.12 -5.86
C LEU A 142 -2.09 -3.98 -5.91
N ILE A 143 -2.74 -3.92 -4.74
CA ILE A 143 -4.20 -3.80 -4.65
C ILE A 143 -4.65 -2.40 -5.07
N VAL A 144 -4.01 -1.34 -4.59
CA VAL A 144 -4.36 0.04 -4.97
C VAL A 144 -4.16 0.23 -6.47
N ARG A 145 -3.03 -0.22 -7.03
CA ARG A 145 -2.81 -0.19 -8.48
C ARG A 145 -3.90 -0.94 -9.24
N GLY A 146 -4.27 -2.15 -8.80
CA GLY A 146 -5.28 -2.95 -9.47
C GLY A 146 -6.68 -2.30 -9.42
N LEU A 147 -6.98 -1.53 -8.36
CA LEU A 147 -8.19 -0.72 -8.28
C LEU A 147 -8.13 0.48 -9.22
N ALA A 148 -7.02 1.21 -9.23
CA ALA A 148 -6.80 2.39 -10.06
C ALA A 148 -6.89 2.06 -11.57
N VAL A 149 -6.35 0.92 -12.00
CA VAL A 149 -6.44 0.48 -13.40
C VAL A 149 -7.70 -0.38 -13.70
N GLN A 150 -8.64 -0.45 -12.76
CA GLN A 150 -9.91 -1.17 -12.88
C GLN A 150 -9.77 -2.66 -13.25
N GLU A 151 -8.64 -3.31 -12.90
CA GLU A 151 -8.48 -4.77 -13.08
C GLU A 151 -9.52 -5.56 -12.29
N PHE A 152 -9.97 -5.03 -11.16
CA PHE A 152 -11.01 -5.60 -10.30
C PHE A 152 -11.78 -4.51 -9.55
N THR A 153 -12.98 -4.86 -9.11
CA THR A 153 -13.85 -3.97 -8.35
C THR A 153 -13.92 -4.40 -6.88
N PRO A 154 -14.33 -3.51 -5.95
CA PRO A 154 -14.53 -3.85 -4.54
C PRO A 154 -15.48 -5.05 -4.32
N LYS A 155 -16.37 -5.35 -5.29
CA LYS A 155 -17.26 -6.53 -5.25
C LYS A 155 -16.50 -7.86 -5.27
N ASN A 156 -15.26 -7.87 -5.76
CA ASN A 156 -14.40 -9.06 -5.84
C ASN A 156 -13.57 -9.31 -4.56
N TYR A 157 -13.89 -8.62 -3.44
CA TYR A 157 -13.12 -8.63 -2.20
C TYR A 157 -12.70 -10.05 -1.73
N PHE A 158 -13.62 -10.99 -1.64
CA PHE A 158 -13.31 -12.35 -1.19
C PHE A 158 -12.36 -13.09 -2.13
N LYS A 159 -12.47 -12.86 -3.44
CA LYS A 159 -11.59 -13.48 -4.43
C LYS A 159 -10.17 -12.92 -4.33
N ILE A 160 -10.06 -11.62 -4.10
CA ILE A 160 -8.78 -10.93 -3.89
C ILE A 160 -8.15 -11.43 -2.58
N LEU A 161 -8.90 -11.42 -1.49
CA LEU A 161 -8.43 -11.88 -0.18
C LEU A 161 -7.91 -13.33 -0.24
N TRP A 162 -8.63 -14.23 -0.90
CA TRP A 162 -8.20 -15.60 -1.07
C TRP A 162 -6.94 -15.75 -1.93
N LYS A 163 -6.79 -14.92 -2.94
CA LYS A 163 -5.58 -14.85 -3.76
C LYS A 163 -4.40 -14.37 -2.93
N GLU A 164 -4.57 -13.27 -2.19
CA GLU A 164 -3.52 -12.69 -1.33
C GLU A 164 -3.08 -13.66 -0.24
N MET A 165 -4.01 -14.37 0.42
CA MET A 165 -3.63 -15.40 1.39
C MET A 165 -2.70 -16.47 0.80
N ARG A 166 -2.99 -16.94 -0.41
CA ARG A 166 -2.13 -17.95 -1.07
C ARG A 166 -0.77 -17.37 -1.45
N VAL A 167 -0.75 -16.13 -1.93
CA VAL A 167 0.50 -15.41 -2.24
C VAL A 167 1.31 -15.23 -0.97
N ALA A 168 0.71 -14.75 0.12
CA ALA A 168 1.37 -14.56 1.40
C ALA A 168 1.94 -15.86 1.98
N MET A 169 1.20 -16.98 1.89
CA MET A 169 1.70 -18.29 2.32
C MET A 169 2.92 -18.73 1.51
N LEU A 170 2.87 -18.60 0.19
CA LEU A 170 3.98 -19.00 -0.68
C LEU A 170 5.21 -18.10 -0.45
N THR A 171 5.01 -16.79 -0.42
CA THR A 171 6.08 -15.83 -0.15
C THR A 171 6.69 -16.03 1.23
N GLY A 172 5.86 -16.23 2.26
CA GLY A 172 6.31 -16.53 3.61
C GLY A 172 7.16 -17.80 3.69
N LEU A 173 6.78 -18.85 2.95
CA LEU A 173 7.53 -20.10 2.88
C LEU A 173 8.89 -19.90 2.17
N MET A 174 8.92 -19.12 1.10
CA MET A 174 10.16 -18.77 0.41
C MET A 174 11.09 -17.94 1.30
N VAL A 175 10.57 -16.94 1.99
CA VAL A 175 11.34 -16.10 2.93
C VAL A 175 11.86 -16.94 4.08
N CYS A 176 11.05 -17.84 4.64
CA CYS A 176 11.47 -18.77 5.69
C CYS A 176 12.62 -19.66 5.23
N ALA A 177 12.50 -20.28 4.05
CA ALA A 177 13.56 -21.13 3.50
C ALA A 177 14.85 -20.34 3.28
N PHE A 178 14.77 -19.14 2.72
CA PHE A 178 15.91 -18.25 2.53
C PHE A 178 16.54 -17.86 3.87
N SER A 179 15.75 -17.47 4.87
CA SER A 179 16.24 -17.12 6.20
C SER A 179 16.97 -18.28 6.87
N CYS A 180 16.43 -19.50 6.77
CA CYS A 180 17.09 -20.68 7.30
C CYS A 180 18.47 -20.92 6.64
N LEU A 181 18.54 -20.81 5.31
CA LEU A 181 19.81 -20.95 4.58
C LEU A 181 20.81 -19.84 4.95
N TRP A 182 20.33 -18.61 5.10
CA TRP A 182 21.14 -17.47 5.49
C TRP A 182 21.75 -17.67 6.88
N PHE A 183 20.95 -18.02 7.88
CA PHE A 183 21.43 -18.27 9.25
C PHE A 183 22.36 -19.46 9.35
N LEU A 184 22.11 -20.54 8.59
CA LEU A 184 23.04 -21.65 8.49
C LEU A 184 24.40 -21.21 7.89
N GLY A 185 24.36 -20.31 6.90
CA GLY A 185 25.56 -19.72 6.31
C GLY A 185 26.34 -18.86 7.32
N GLU A 186 25.64 -17.99 8.08
CA GLU A 186 26.27 -17.17 9.12
C GLU A 186 26.89 -18.03 10.24
N MET A 187 26.22 -19.10 10.62
CA MET A 187 26.74 -20.06 11.61
C MET A 187 27.96 -20.81 11.08
N TYR A 188 27.95 -21.22 9.80
CA TYR A 188 29.11 -21.88 9.19
C TYR A 188 30.31 -20.94 9.04
N LEU A 189 30.11 -19.66 8.79
CA LEU A 189 31.16 -18.64 8.67
C LEU A 189 31.63 -18.10 10.03
N ASN A 190 31.11 -18.59 11.15
CA ASN A 190 31.39 -18.08 12.50
C ASN A 190 31.17 -16.57 12.69
N ILE A 191 30.24 -15.99 11.91
CA ILE A 191 29.90 -14.57 12.01
C ILE A 191 29.03 -14.35 13.27
N ILE A 192 28.14 -15.28 13.58
CA ILE A 192 27.35 -15.30 14.81
C ILE A 192 27.99 -16.34 15.73
N ASN A 193 28.75 -15.88 16.75
CA ASN A 193 29.21 -16.73 17.79
C ASN A 193 28.10 -16.95 18.82
N PHE A 194 27.60 -18.17 18.90
CA PHE A 194 26.67 -18.62 19.96
C PHE A 194 27.38 -18.89 21.30
N ASP A 195 28.72 -18.71 21.41
CA ASP A 195 29.52 -18.97 22.59
C ASP A 195 29.14 -18.13 23.83
N GLY A 196 28.23 -17.13 23.68
CA GLY A 196 27.68 -16.35 24.78
C GLY A 196 26.34 -16.85 25.33
N ALA A 197 25.73 -17.85 24.69
CA ALA A 197 24.49 -18.47 25.15
C ALA A 197 24.77 -19.84 25.81
N GLU A 198 25.70 -19.89 26.77
CA GLU A 198 25.72 -21.01 27.72
C GLU A 198 24.38 -20.95 28.47
N LEU A 199 23.51 -21.87 28.12
CA LEU A 199 22.38 -22.27 28.96
C LEU A 199 23.03 -22.83 30.24
N SER A 200 23.30 -21.93 31.19
CA SER A 200 23.65 -22.35 32.53
C SER A 200 22.51 -23.23 33.03
N ALA A 201 22.77 -24.49 33.24
CA ALA A 201 21.88 -25.44 33.87
C ALA A 201 21.49 -25.03 35.32
N THR A 202 21.90 -23.86 35.77
CA THR A 202 21.70 -23.27 37.09
C THR A 202 20.93 -21.94 37.08
N GLY A 203 20.21 -21.56 35.99
CA GLY A 203 19.24 -20.46 36.05
C GLY A 203 19.78 -19.04 36.33
N GLU A 204 21.09 -18.83 36.38
CA GLU A 204 21.66 -17.49 36.51
C GLU A 204 22.15 -16.97 35.16
N ALA A 205 21.44 -15.94 34.66
CA ALA A 205 21.85 -15.21 33.48
C ALA A 205 23.14 -14.45 33.74
N LEU A 206 24.25 -14.92 33.16
CA LEU A 206 25.50 -14.17 33.14
C LEU A 206 25.33 -13.00 32.13
N THR A 207 25.07 -11.81 32.67
CA THR A 207 25.13 -10.55 31.95
C THR A 207 26.59 -10.20 31.65
N GLY A 208 27.09 -10.61 30.51
CA GLY A 208 28.42 -10.25 29.99
C GLY A 208 28.31 -9.14 28.94
N TRP A 209 27.80 -7.97 29.30
CA TRP A 209 28.02 -6.74 28.55
C TRP A 209 28.97 -5.87 29.38
N SER A 210 30.27 -6.08 29.21
CA SER A 210 31.28 -5.08 29.56
C SER A 210 31.75 -4.41 28.29
N LEU A 211 31.62 -3.08 28.25
CA LEU A 211 32.14 -2.16 27.25
C LEU A 211 33.61 -2.37 26.92
#